data_15fcff66df46a6e7a2e40bd1c198c002
#
_entry.id   15fcff66df46a6e7a2e40bd1c198c002
#
_cell.length_a   1.000
_cell.length_b   1.000
_cell.length_c   1.000
_cell.angle_alpha   90.00
_cell.angle_beta   90.00
_cell.angle_gamma   90.00
#
_symmetry.space_group_name_H-M   'P 1'
#
loop_
_entity.id
_entity.type
_entity.pdbx_description
1 polymer ?
#
loop_
_entity_poly.entity_id
_entity_poly.type
_entity_poly.pdbx_seq_one_letter_code
_entity_poly.pdbx_strand_id
1 'polypeptide(L)'
;MIYLLTYDGYMKEEKIQEICPSAKLFMQCGLKDCILEFHRFYETAMPTLEQGEEIVPAVIWKLEESDLQNMEAIYPNEIYQKTNWNLKTEKGVLDVMVFLIRETPFAFPKEKEVEAMEEAYEEHSFDYSCVENALDRAKDREETYGTLYPGTDR
;
A
#
# COMPACT_ATOMS: atom_id res chain seq x y z
N MET A 1 14.41 -3.94 16.67
CA MET A 1 14.32 -4.14 15.20
C MET A 1 12.91 -4.47 14.82
N ILE A 2 12.41 -3.76 13.83
CA ILE A 2 11.04 -3.91 13.36
C ILE A 2 11.05 -4.35 11.91
N TYR A 3 10.12 -5.24 11.55
CA TYR A 3 9.89 -5.60 10.16
C TYR A 3 8.65 -4.88 9.69
N LEU A 4 8.80 -4.09 8.64
CA LEU A 4 7.72 -3.30 8.07
C LEU A 4 7.39 -3.83 6.68
N LEU A 5 6.12 -4.17 6.47
CA LEU A 5 5.63 -4.61 5.17
C LEU A 5 5.12 -3.39 4.40
N THR A 6 5.64 -3.19 3.20
CA THR A 6 5.16 -2.14 2.30
C THR A 6 4.63 -2.76 1.02
N TYR A 7 3.61 -2.15 0.46
CA TYR A 7 2.96 -2.61 -0.77
C TYR A 7 2.59 -1.43 -1.68
N ASP A 8 3.04 -0.25 -1.34
CA ASP A 8 2.77 1.01 -2.06
C ASP A 8 4.06 1.61 -2.58
N GLY A 9 4.04 2.89 -2.91
CA GLY A 9 5.22 3.59 -3.42
C GLY A 9 6.42 3.57 -2.50
N TYR A 10 6.22 3.30 -1.21
CA TYR A 10 7.32 3.18 -0.25
C TYR A 10 8.08 1.86 -0.37
N MET A 11 7.70 1.00 -1.32
CA MET A 11 8.56 -0.12 -1.69
C MET A 11 9.82 0.35 -2.41
N LYS A 12 9.85 1.60 -2.88
CA LYS A 12 11.04 2.16 -3.51
C LYS A 12 12.06 2.53 -2.42
N GLU A 13 13.25 1.98 -2.51
CA GLU A 13 14.28 2.13 -1.48
C GLU A 13 14.59 3.59 -1.17
N GLU A 14 14.75 4.40 -2.20
CA GLU A 14 15.05 5.83 -2.03
C GLU A 14 13.97 6.53 -1.20
N LYS A 15 12.70 6.20 -1.48
CA LYS A 15 11.58 6.84 -0.79
C LYS A 15 11.50 6.45 0.68
N ILE A 16 11.62 5.16 0.97
CA ILE A 16 11.50 4.72 2.36
C ILE A 16 12.69 5.22 3.17
N GLN A 17 13.89 5.29 2.58
CA GLN A 17 15.08 5.76 3.30
C GLN A 17 15.07 7.26 3.56
N GLU A 18 14.33 8.04 2.78
CA GLU A 18 14.12 9.46 3.10
C GLU A 18 13.34 9.62 4.39
N ILE A 19 12.44 8.69 4.69
CA ILE A 19 11.59 8.73 5.88
C ILE A 19 12.26 7.97 7.02
N CYS A 20 12.80 6.80 6.72
CA CYS A 20 13.43 5.91 7.69
C CYS A 20 14.84 5.59 7.23
N PRO A 21 15.85 6.41 7.63
CA PRO A 21 17.22 6.18 7.19
C PRO A 21 17.79 4.81 7.53
N SER A 22 17.28 4.16 8.57
CA SER A 22 17.75 2.83 8.97
C SER A 22 17.16 1.70 8.13
N ALA A 23 16.18 1.99 7.26
CA ALA A 23 15.48 0.95 6.51
C ALA A 23 16.42 0.19 5.58
N LYS A 24 16.39 -1.13 5.69
CA LYS A 24 17.15 -2.04 4.82
C LYS A 24 16.21 -3.09 4.27
N LEU A 25 16.37 -3.38 2.99
CA LEU A 25 15.60 -4.43 2.36
C LEU A 25 15.87 -5.77 3.05
N PHE A 26 14.82 -6.41 3.54
CA PHE A 26 14.93 -7.72 4.16
C PHE A 26 14.56 -8.82 3.16
N MET A 27 13.40 -8.69 2.52
CA MET A 27 12.99 -9.62 1.46
C MET A 27 11.82 -9.08 0.67
N GLN A 28 11.66 -9.62 -0.53
CA GLN A 28 10.45 -9.44 -1.33
C GLN A 28 9.53 -10.62 -1.04
N CYS A 29 8.24 -10.41 -1.13
CA CYS A 29 7.27 -11.50 -0.95
C CYS A 29 6.01 -11.24 -1.78
N GLY A 30 5.23 -12.31 -1.97
CA GLY A 30 3.92 -12.22 -2.58
C GLY A 30 2.86 -12.52 -1.53
N LEU A 31 1.93 -11.61 -1.36
CA LEU A 31 0.83 -11.77 -0.41
C LEU A 31 -0.32 -12.50 -1.09
N LYS A 32 -0.56 -13.73 -0.67
CA LYS A 32 -1.63 -14.55 -1.25
C LYS A 32 -2.98 -14.15 -0.68
N ASP A 33 -4.02 -14.41 -1.46
CA ASP A 33 -5.41 -14.18 -1.07
C ASP A 33 -5.66 -12.72 -0.69
N CYS A 34 -5.03 -11.83 -1.44
CA CYS A 34 -5.14 -10.38 -1.27
C CYS A 34 -5.44 -9.72 -2.60
N ILE A 35 -6.01 -8.52 -2.54
CA ILE A 35 -6.09 -7.62 -3.68
C ILE A 35 -5.73 -6.23 -3.19
N LEU A 36 -5.29 -5.39 -4.13
CA LEU A 36 -5.12 -3.97 -3.87
C LEU A 36 -6.45 -3.27 -4.14
N GLU A 37 -6.77 -2.30 -3.30
CA GLU A 37 -7.90 -1.41 -3.52
C GLU A 37 -7.42 0.00 -3.30
N PHE A 38 -7.95 0.96 -4.09
CA PHE A 38 -7.62 2.37 -3.89
C PHE A 38 -8.75 3.04 -3.12
N HIS A 39 -8.38 3.65 -2.02
CA HIS A 39 -9.33 4.33 -1.12
C HIS A 39 -8.90 5.78 -0.93
N ARG A 40 -9.87 6.62 -0.62
CA ARG A 40 -9.65 8.06 -0.44
C ARG A 40 -8.60 8.33 0.62
N PHE A 41 -7.65 9.21 0.27
CA PHE A 41 -6.64 9.73 1.16
C PHE A 41 -6.54 11.22 0.85
N TYR A 42 -7.28 12.06 1.61
CA TYR A 42 -7.40 13.49 1.37
C TYR A 42 -7.86 13.78 -0.07
N GLU A 43 -7.04 14.41 -0.88
CA GLU A 43 -7.39 14.82 -2.25
C GLU A 43 -7.11 13.75 -3.31
N THR A 44 -6.58 12.62 -2.91
CA THR A 44 -6.21 11.57 -3.84
C THR A 44 -6.72 10.23 -3.32
N ALA A 45 -6.13 9.14 -3.78
CA ALA A 45 -6.37 7.81 -3.25
C ALA A 45 -5.04 7.09 -3.12
N MET A 46 -4.98 6.22 -2.12
CA MET A 46 -3.81 5.41 -1.85
C MET A 46 -4.22 3.94 -1.84
N PRO A 47 -3.28 3.03 -2.12
CA PRO A 47 -3.61 1.62 -2.08
C PRO A 47 -3.72 1.10 -0.65
N THR A 48 -4.58 0.12 -0.48
CA THR A 48 -4.68 -0.68 0.73
C THR A 48 -4.88 -2.13 0.34
N LEU A 49 -4.79 -3.03 1.29
CA LEU A 49 -4.94 -4.45 1.05
C LEU A 49 -6.30 -4.92 1.56
N GLU A 50 -6.96 -5.73 0.75
CA GLU A 50 -8.22 -6.35 1.07
C GLU A 50 -8.13 -7.83 0.80
N GLN A 51 -9.05 -8.60 1.36
CA GLN A 51 -9.15 -10.01 1.04
C GLN A 51 -9.60 -10.18 -0.42
N GLY A 52 -8.97 -11.12 -1.13
CA GLY A 52 -9.29 -11.35 -2.53
C GLY A 52 -8.58 -12.57 -3.05
N GLU A 53 -8.49 -12.72 -4.37
CA GLU A 53 -7.96 -13.93 -5.00
C GLU A 53 -6.70 -13.69 -5.83
N GLU A 54 -5.99 -12.62 -5.55
CA GLU A 54 -4.75 -12.32 -6.26
C GLU A 54 -3.55 -12.52 -5.36
N ILE A 55 -2.38 -12.29 -5.93
CA ILE A 55 -1.14 -12.25 -5.18
C ILE A 55 -0.60 -10.83 -5.34
N VAL A 56 -0.42 -10.14 -4.21
CA VAL A 56 0.06 -8.77 -4.23
C VAL A 56 1.54 -8.75 -3.86
N PRO A 57 2.41 -8.26 -4.75
CA PRO A 57 3.83 -8.13 -4.42
C PRO A 57 4.04 -7.13 -3.30
N ALA A 58 4.97 -7.45 -2.42
CA ALA A 58 5.27 -6.60 -1.27
C ALA A 58 6.74 -6.71 -0.92
N VAL A 59 7.21 -5.74 -0.14
CA VAL A 59 8.60 -5.69 0.32
C VAL A 59 8.60 -5.56 1.82
N ILE A 60 9.43 -6.37 2.47
CA ILE A 60 9.63 -6.29 3.91
C ILE A 60 10.94 -5.58 4.18
N TRP A 61 10.88 -4.53 4.98
CA TRP A 61 12.01 -3.73 5.40
C TRP A 61 12.32 -4.01 6.85
N LYS A 62 13.61 -4.00 7.17
CA LYS A 62 14.09 -4.08 8.54
C LYS A 62 14.51 -2.69 8.95
N LEU A 63 13.99 -2.18 10.05
CA LEU A 63 14.31 -0.82 10.48
C LEU A 63 14.36 -0.71 12.01
N GLU A 64 14.99 0.37 12.48
CA GLU A 64 15.08 0.66 13.90
C GLU A 64 13.75 1.21 14.42
N GLU A 65 13.44 0.90 15.67
CA GLU A 65 12.21 1.41 16.29
C GLU A 65 12.11 2.93 16.27
N SER A 66 13.26 3.60 16.37
CA SER A 66 13.30 5.05 16.38
C SER A 66 12.77 5.65 15.07
N ASP A 67 12.83 4.90 13.96
CA ASP A 67 12.31 5.36 12.67
C ASP A 67 10.82 5.11 12.51
N LEU A 68 10.22 4.31 13.37
CA LEU A 68 8.80 3.98 13.26
C LEU A 68 7.90 5.22 13.34
N GLN A 69 8.29 6.17 14.19
CA GLN A 69 7.52 7.42 14.34
C GLN A 69 7.43 8.18 13.01
N ASN A 70 8.49 8.09 12.21
CA ASN A 70 8.50 8.75 10.90
C ASN A 70 7.49 8.12 9.96
N MET A 71 7.34 6.79 10.01
CA MET A 71 6.33 6.10 9.21
C MET A 71 4.93 6.46 9.68
N GLU A 72 4.74 6.59 10.97
CA GLU A 72 3.45 6.97 11.52
C GLU A 72 3.03 8.38 11.10
N ALA A 73 4.01 9.23 10.80
CA ALA A 73 3.73 10.58 10.32
C ALA A 73 3.19 10.58 8.89
N ILE A 74 3.62 9.64 8.05
CA ILE A 74 3.14 9.55 6.67
C ILE A 74 1.92 8.66 6.51
N TYR A 75 1.62 7.85 7.53
CA TYR A 75 0.42 7.02 7.58
C TYR A 75 -0.40 7.45 8.80
N PRO A 76 -1.09 8.60 8.70
CA PRO A 76 -1.78 9.16 9.88
C PRO A 76 -2.85 8.22 10.42
N ASN A 77 -2.91 8.13 11.73
CA ASN A 77 -3.80 7.21 12.44
C ASN A 77 -5.28 7.45 12.17
N GLU A 78 -5.66 8.64 11.77
CA GLU A 78 -7.05 8.94 11.42
C GLU A 78 -7.48 8.28 10.12
N ILE A 79 -6.53 7.92 9.26
CA ILE A 79 -6.81 7.28 7.96
C ILE A 79 -6.30 5.85 7.94
N TYR A 80 -5.14 5.60 8.54
CA TYR A 80 -4.52 4.28 8.53
C TYR A 80 -4.61 3.61 9.89
N GLN A 81 -4.74 2.29 9.87
CA GLN A 81 -4.62 1.45 11.05
C GLN A 81 -3.31 0.69 10.98
N LYS A 82 -2.50 0.84 12.02
CA LYS A 82 -1.27 0.06 12.18
C LYS A 82 -1.65 -1.33 12.68
N THR A 83 -1.25 -2.34 11.94
CA THR A 83 -1.63 -3.73 12.20
C THR A 83 -0.39 -4.60 12.24
N ASN A 84 -0.42 -5.65 13.03
CA ASN A 84 0.65 -6.64 13.05
C ASN A 84 0.15 -7.94 12.44
N TRP A 85 0.93 -8.49 11.53
CA TRP A 85 0.62 -9.78 10.90
C TRP A 85 1.72 -10.79 11.19
N ASN A 86 1.31 -12.05 11.44
CA ASN A 86 2.23 -13.18 11.42
C ASN A 86 2.25 -13.69 9.99
N LEU A 87 3.35 -13.40 9.31
CA LEU A 87 3.45 -13.72 7.88
C LEU A 87 4.38 -14.90 7.68
N LYS A 88 3.91 -15.92 6.97
CA LYS A 88 4.75 -17.06 6.60
C LYS A 88 5.57 -16.67 5.38
N THR A 89 6.88 -16.74 5.50
CA THR A 89 7.79 -16.41 4.42
C THR A 89 8.79 -17.54 4.22
N GLU A 90 9.58 -17.44 3.16
CA GLU A 90 10.66 -18.38 2.91
C GLU A 90 11.71 -18.36 4.04
N LYS A 91 11.78 -17.27 4.78
CA LYS A 91 12.69 -17.12 5.91
C LYS A 91 12.04 -17.44 7.25
N GLY A 92 10.88 -18.09 7.21
CA GLY A 92 10.12 -18.46 8.39
C GLY A 92 8.96 -17.51 8.65
N VAL A 93 8.36 -17.65 9.83
CA VAL A 93 7.24 -16.79 10.23
C VAL A 93 7.81 -15.50 10.81
N LEU A 94 7.34 -14.38 10.28
CA LEU A 94 7.77 -13.06 10.75
C LEU A 94 6.58 -12.28 11.27
N ASP A 95 6.79 -11.56 12.36
CA ASP A 95 5.85 -10.54 12.80
C ASP A 95 6.17 -9.28 12.02
N VAL A 96 5.26 -8.89 11.16
CA VAL A 96 5.45 -7.68 10.36
C VAL A 96 4.40 -6.65 10.73
N MET A 97 4.81 -5.39 10.70
CA MET A 97 3.92 -4.27 10.88
C MET A 97 3.44 -3.82 9.49
N VAL A 98 2.16 -3.55 9.36
CA VAL A 98 1.58 -3.08 8.11
C VAL A 98 0.57 -1.98 8.39
N PHE A 99 0.53 -0.98 7.51
CA PHE A 99 -0.45 0.11 7.60
C PHE A 99 -1.54 -0.11 6.56
N LEU A 100 -2.77 -0.20 7.03
CA LEU A 100 -3.95 -0.43 6.19
C LEU A 100 -4.89 0.75 6.32
N ILE A 101 -5.50 1.16 5.21
CA ILE A 101 -6.46 2.26 5.25
C ILE A 101 -7.72 1.80 5.99
N ARG A 102 -8.20 2.64 6.91
CA ARG A 102 -9.47 2.45 7.58
C ARG A 102 -10.59 2.62 6.56
N GLU A 103 -11.82 2.50 6.98
CA GLU A 103 -12.97 2.60 6.08
C GLU A 103 -13.10 4.00 5.49
N THR A 104 -12.51 4.21 4.31
CA THR A 104 -12.72 5.41 3.52
C THR A 104 -13.33 5.00 2.18
N PRO A 105 -13.98 5.92 1.47
CA PRO A 105 -14.59 5.58 0.18
C PRO A 105 -13.57 5.16 -0.86
N PHE A 106 -13.99 4.36 -1.82
CA PHE A 106 -13.17 4.10 -2.99
C PHE A 106 -12.95 5.39 -3.76
N ALA A 107 -11.75 5.54 -4.30
CA ALA A 107 -11.42 6.70 -5.11
C ALA A 107 -10.32 6.33 -6.10
N PHE A 108 -10.25 7.08 -7.19
CA PHE A 108 -9.21 6.88 -8.19
C PHE A 108 -8.00 7.75 -7.80
N PRO A 109 -6.79 7.19 -7.82
CA PRO A 109 -5.60 7.94 -7.42
C PRO A 109 -5.20 8.97 -8.47
N LYS A 110 -4.53 10.02 -8.01
CA LYS A 110 -3.93 11.00 -8.91
C LYS A 110 -2.74 10.37 -9.62
N GLU A 111 -2.36 10.98 -10.73
CA GLU A 111 -1.27 10.48 -11.56
C GLU A 111 0.02 10.24 -10.78
N LYS A 112 0.36 11.13 -9.86
CA LYS A 112 1.59 10.99 -9.08
C LYS A 112 1.62 9.74 -8.21
N GLU A 113 0.46 9.29 -7.71
CA GLU A 113 0.39 8.06 -6.93
C GLU A 113 0.53 6.84 -7.83
N VAL A 114 -0.06 6.90 -9.03
CA VAL A 114 0.09 5.83 -10.02
C VAL A 114 1.56 5.70 -10.44
N GLU A 115 2.20 6.81 -10.72
CA GLU A 115 3.62 6.82 -11.09
C GLU A 115 4.50 6.26 -9.97
N ALA A 116 4.19 6.60 -8.73
CA ALA A 116 4.93 6.07 -7.57
C ALA A 116 4.82 4.55 -7.49
N MET A 117 3.64 4.00 -7.77
CA MET A 117 3.45 2.55 -7.81
C MET A 117 4.24 1.93 -8.95
N GLU A 118 4.19 2.54 -10.13
CA GLU A 118 4.94 2.05 -11.29
C GLU A 118 6.43 1.99 -11.02
N GLU A 119 6.97 3.06 -10.44
CA GLU A 119 8.41 3.12 -10.12
C GLU A 119 8.80 2.05 -9.11
N ALA A 120 7.98 1.85 -8.08
CA ALA A 120 8.26 0.86 -7.05
C ALA A 120 8.23 -0.57 -7.63
N TYR A 121 7.23 -0.86 -8.46
CA TYR A 121 7.11 -2.18 -9.09
C TYR A 121 8.26 -2.43 -10.07
N GLU A 122 8.65 -1.41 -10.80
CA GLU A 122 9.76 -1.51 -11.75
C GLU A 122 11.08 -1.78 -11.03
N GLU A 123 11.33 -1.08 -9.92
CA GLU A 123 12.55 -1.28 -9.13
C GLU A 123 12.71 -2.73 -8.69
N HIS A 124 11.63 -3.38 -8.31
CA HIS A 124 11.66 -4.75 -7.81
C HIS A 124 11.34 -5.80 -8.87
N SER A 125 11.12 -5.38 -10.10
CA SER A 125 10.73 -6.27 -11.21
C SER A 125 9.46 -7.04 -10.91
N PHE A 126 8.50 -6.39 -10.27
CA PHE A 126 7.20 -6.98 -9.95
C PHE A 126 6.25 -6.90 -11.13
N ASP A 127 5.38 -7.90 -11.25
CA ASP A 127 4.27 -7.89 -12.20
C ASP A 127 3.28 -6.81 -11.78
N TYR A 128 2.93 -5.92 -12.70
CA TYR A 128 2.07 -4.77 -12.43
C TYR A 128 0.57 -5.06 -12.54
N SER A 129 0.18 -6.28 -12.93
CA SER A 129 -1.23 -6.58 -13.23
C SER A 129 -2.17 -6.36 -12.04
N CYS A 130 -1.72 -6.61 -10.82
CA CYS A 130 -2.60 -6.39 -9.65
C CYS A 130 -2.92 -4.90 -9.47
N VAL A 131 -2.00 -4.01 -9.83
CA VAL A 131 -2.25 -2.56 -9.78
C VAL A 131 -3.22 -2.16 -10.88
N GLU A 132 -3.01 -2.69 -12.10
CA GLU A 132 -3.93 -2.42 -13.21
C GLU A 132 -5.35 -2.85 -12.87
N ASN A 133 -5.50 -4.03 -12.28
CA ASN A 133 -6.81 -4.53 -11.84
C ASN A 133 -7.43 -3.62 -10.79
N ALA A 134 -6.62 -3.14 -9.84
CA ALA A 134 -7.08 -2.25 -8.80
C ALA A 134 -7.53 -0.89 -9.37
N LEU A 135 -6.78 -0.38 -10.35
CA LEU A 135 -7.14 0.87 -11.04
C LEU A 135 -8.46 0.72 -11.80
N ASP A 136 -8.65 -0.40 -12.48
CA ASP A 136 -9.89 -0.68 -13.20
C ASP A 136 -11.09 -0.73 -12.24
N ARG A 137 -10.92 -1.40 -11.09
CA ARG A 137 -11.99 -1.45 -10.08
C ARG A 137 -12.30 -0.07 -9.52
N ALA A 138 -11.26 0.73 -9.26
CA ALA A 138 -11.44 2.07 -8.73
C ALA A 138 -12.20 2.96 -9.71
N LYS A 139 -11.87 2.86 -11.00
CA LYS A 139 -12.53 3.61 -12.04
C LYS A 139 -14.00 3.24 -12.15
N ASP A 140 -14.29 1.94 -12.17
CA ASP A 140 -15.67 1.45 -12.29
C ASP A 140 -16.51 1.90 -11.11
N ARG A 141 -15.98 1.84 -9.91
CA ARG A 141 -16.69 2.22 -8.69
C ARG A 141 -16.95 3.72 -8.65
N GLU A 142 -15.97 4.52 -9.06
CA GLU A 142 -16.12 5.96 -9.09
C GLU A 142 -17.18 6.37 -10.11
N GLU A 143 -17.18 5.78 -11.30
CA GLU A 143 -18.19 6.04 -12.32
C GLU A 143 -19.59 5.64 -11.85
N THR A 144 -19.70 4.46 -11.22
CA THR A 144 -20.97 3.95 -10.73
C THR A 144 -21.57 4.88 -9.68
N TYR A 145 -20.80 5.24 -8.68
CA TYR A 145 -21.29 6.12 -7.63
C TYR A 145 -21.53 7.53 -8.12
N GLY A 146 -20.72 8.00 -9.04
CA GLY A 146 -20.92 9.30 -9.67
C GLY A 146 -22.21 9.38 -10.45
N THR A 147 -22.59 8.30 -11.09
CA THR A 147 -23.84 8.21 -11.84
C THR A 147 -25.05 8.12 -10.92
N LEU A 148 -24.92 7.35 -9.83
CA LEU A 148 -26.03 7.14 -8.89
C LEU A 148 -26.32 8.35 -8.02
N TYR A 149 -25.34 9.20 -7.80
CA TYR A 149 -25.48 10.35 -6.90
C TYR A 149 -25.07 11.64 -7.61
N PRO A 150 -25.82 12.03 -8.64
CA PRO A 150 -25.43 13.20 -9.45
C PRO A 150 -25.46 14.52 -8.70
N GLY A 151 -26.11 14.57 -7.55
CA GLY A 151 -26.13 15.77 -6.71
C GLY A 151 -24.92 15.94 -5.83
N THR A 152 -24.07 14.91 -5.72
CA THR A 152 -22.85 15.05 -4.94
C THR A 152 -21.80 15.74 -5.77
N ASP A 153 -20.99 16.53 -5.13
CA ASP A 153 -19.91 17.22 -5.81
C ASP A 153 -18.84 16.27 -6.23
N ARG A 154 -18.56 16.36 -7.43
CA ARG A 154 -17.66 15.43 -8.04
C ARG A 154 -16.59 16.17 -8.75
#